data_33f27e7f6466e9b39458d68f35c472c4
#
_entry.id   33f27e7f6466e9b39458d68f35c472c4
#
_cell.length_a   1.000
_cell.length_b   1.000
_cell.length_c   1.000
_cell.angle_alpha   90.00
_cell.angle_beta   90.00
_cell.angle_gamma   90.00
#
_symmetry.space_group_name_H-M   'P 1'
#
loop_
_entity.id
_entity.type
_entity.pdbx_description
1 polymer ?
#
loop_
_entity_poly.entity_id
_entity_poly.type
_entity_poly.pdbx_seq_one_letter_code
_entity_poly.pdbx_strand_id
1 'polypeptide(L)'
;MRLESLQEEPKLILTYPHKSNFNRIGCLSLVIFSFMVIWVLNHLMRYHTDFSDKMIMAIVLIVVPLLLWFMGYYLFLNGVKLEIYENNVVQYYTYGSRGRSVLHFKFKLEDIEQIKTKNHPFHCLKMTIKIRNSVFCGLQEKKLNKLENVSIILDRKKSDCFMQLIEQFHRK
;
A
#
# COMPACT_ATOMS: atom_id res chain seq x y z
N MET A 1 35.49 13.89 3.34
CA MET A 1 35.49 12.46 3.62
C MET A 1 34.05 12.00 3.58
N ARG A 2 33.54 11.52 2.41
CA ARG A 2 32.19 10.96 2.25
C ARG A 2 32.22 9.57 2.88
N LEU A 3 31.53 9.40 3.99
CA LEU A 3 31.17 8.08 4.48
C LEU A 3 30.19 7.48 3.46
N GLU A 4 30.71 6.67 2.56
CA GLU A 4 29.93 5.70 1.83
C GLU A 4 29.34 4.77 2.91
N SER A 5 28.10 5.05 3.31
CA SER A 5 27.30 4.10 4.07
C SER A 5 27.18 2.88 3.17
N LEU A 6 27.85 1.80 3.51
CA LEU A 6 27.57 0.46 3.02
C LEU A 6 26.07 0.29 3.14
N GLN A 7 25.35 0.40 2.04
CA GLN A 7 23.94 0.08 2.00
C GLN A 7 23.85 -1.44 2.16
N GLU A 8 23.69 -1.87 3.42
CA GLU A 8 23.32 -3.26 3.68
C GLU A 8 22.07 -3.57 2.88
N GLU A 9 22.11 -4.62 2.07
CA GLU A 9 20.93 -5.05 1.34
C GLU A 9 19.90 -5.59 2.34
N PRO A 10 18.61 -5.21 2.18
CA PRO A 10 17.58 -5.69 3.09
C PRO A 10 17.37 -7.19 2.90
N LYS A 11 17.39 -7.95 4.00
CA LYS A 11 17.12 -9.39 4.04
C LYS A 11 15.72 -9.75 3.57
N LEU A 12 14.75 -8.91 3.89
CA LEU A 12 13.34 -9.11 3.52
C LEU A 12 12.67 -7.78 3.20
N ILE A 13 11.96 -7.74 2.08
CA ILE A 13 11.18 -6.57 1.66
C ILE A 13 9.71 -6.96 1.57
N LEU A 14 8.87 -6.31 2.37
CA LEU A 14 7.43 -6.49 2.37
C LEU A 14 6.77 -5.21 1.87
N THR A 15 5.99 -5.31 0.80
CA THR A 15 5.34 -4.15 0.18
C THR A 15 3.85 -4.39 -0.02
N TYR A 16 3.07 -3.32 0.19
CA TYR A 16 1.66 -3.24 -0.19
C TYR A 16 1.36 -1.85 -0.79
N PRO A 17 0.58 -1.72 -1.86
CA PRO A 17 0.14 -2.82 -2.73
C PRO A 17 1.30 -3.45 -3.49
N HIS A 18 1.16 -4.72 -3.82
CA HIS A 18 2.18 -5.38 -4.64
C HIS A 18 2.19 -4.75 -6.03
N LYS A 19 3.36 -4.35 -6.53
CA LYS A 19 3.53 -3.63 -7.81
C LYS A 19 2.82 -4.33 -9.00
N SER A 20 2.81 -5.66 -9.01
CA SER A 20 2.12 -6.44 -10.03
C SER A 20 0.59 -6.32 -9.95
N ASN A 21 0.02 -6.23 -8.74
CA ASN A 21 -1.42 -6.08 -8.54
C ASN A 21 -1.91 -4.69 -8.94
N PHE A 22 -1.10 -3.67 -8.68
CA PHE A 22 -1.40 -2.30 -9.13
C PHE A 22 -1.47 -2.22 -10.65
N ASN A 23 -0.50 -2.80 -11.36
CA ASN A 23 -0.50 -2.82 -12.82
C ASN A 23 -1.69 -3.61 -13.37
N ARG A 24 -2.05 -4.76 -12.77
CA ARG A 24 -3.23 -5.55 -13.18
C ARG A 24 -4.54 -4.79 -12.98
N ILE A 25 -4.72 -4.13 -11.84
CA ILE A 25 -5.91 -3.30 -11.56
C ILE A 25 -5.96 -2.12 -12.52
N GLY A 26 -4.83 -1.45 -12.77
CA GLY A 26 -4.75 -0.35 -13.73
C GLY A 26 -5.09 -0.78 -15.16
N CYS A 27 -4.55 -1.89 -15.65
CA CYS A 27 -4.89 -2.44 -16.97
C CYS A 27 -6.36 -2.86 -17.05
N LEU A 28 -6.90 -3.54 -16.01
CA LEU A 28 -8.29 -3.96 -15.98
C LEU A 28 -9.24 -2.74 -16.00
N SER A 29 -8.92 -1.69 -15.24
CA SER A 29 -9.72 -0.46 -15.21
C SER A 29 -9.72 0.26 -16.56
N LEU A 30 -8.58 0.31 -17.27
CA LEU A 30 -8.49 0.87 -18.62
C LEU A 30 -9.32 0.06 -19.62
N VAL A 31 -9.27 -1.26 -19.55
CA VAL A 31 -10.08 -2.13 -20.42
C VAL A 31 -11.57 -1.90 -20.19
N ILE A 32 -12.02 -1.92 -18.94
CA ILE A 32 -13.43 -1.67 -18.59
C ILE A 32 -13.85 -0.28 -19.08
N PHE A 33 -13.05 0.74 -18.86
CA PHE A 33 -13.32 2.10 -19.31
C PHE A 33 -13.47 2.17 -20.84
N SER A 34 -12.55 1.53 -21.58
CA SER A 34 -12.62 1.49 -23.05
C SER A 34 -13.89 0.81 -23.55
N PHE A 35 -14.29 -0.31 -22.96
CA PHE A 35 -15.56 -0.98 -23.31
C PHE A 35 -16.76 -0.09 -23.01
N MET A 36 -16.78 0.62 -21.90
CA MET A 36 -17.87 1.54 -21.56
C MET A 36 -17.97 2.70 -22.56
N VAL A 37 -16.85 3.30 -22.95
CA VAL A 37 -16.84 4.38 -23.95
C VAL A 37 -17.36 3.88 -25.29
N ILE A 38 -16.91 2.72 -25.76
CA ILE A 38 -17.39 2.11 -27.01
C ILE A 38 -18.89 1.81 -26.93
N TRP A 39 -19.35 1.28 -25.80
CA TRP A 39 -20.79 0.96 -25.61
C TRP A 39 -21.65 2.23 -25.65
N VAL A 40 -21.24 3.30 -24.95
CA VAL A 40 -21.96 4.59 -24.95
C VAL A 40 -21.98 5.19 -26.34
N LEU A 41 -20.85 5.22 -27.05
CA LEU A 41 -20.79 5.75 -28.43
C LEU A 41 -21.69 4.96 -29.38
N ASN A 42 -21.69 3.63 -29.27
CA ASN A 42 -22.51 2.77 -30.11
C ASN A 42 -24.03 2.98 -29.85
N HIS A 43 -24.39 3.19 -28.57
CA HIS A 43 -25.75 3.47 -28.17
C HIS A 43 -26.22 4.83 -28.69
N LEU A 44 -25.41 5.87 -28.55
CA LEU A 44 -25.69 7.21 -29.07
C LEU A 44 -25.84 7.25 -30.59
N MET A 45 -25.08 6.40 -31.31
CA MET A 45 -25.17 6.36 -32.79
C MET A 45 -26.37 5.56 -33.32
N ARG A 46 -26.82 4.54 -32.56
CA ARG A 46 -27.88 3.64 -33.04
C ARG A 46 -29.30 4.05 -32.66
N TYR A 47 -29.45 4.77 -31.57
CA TYR A 47 -30.78 5.07 -31.02
C TYR A 47 -31.01 6.58 -30.96
N HIS A 48 -32.21 7.01 -31.37
CA HIS A 48 -32.73 8.34 -31.03
C HIS A 48 -33.06 8.35 -29.53
N THR A 49 -32.06 8.63 -28.71
CA THR A 49 -32.18 8.61 -27.26
C THR A 49 -32.84 9.88 -26.77
N ASP A 50 -33.77 9.73 -25.82
CA ASP A 50 -34.39 10.85 -25.11
C ASP A 50 -33.39 11.63 -24.29
N PHE A 51 -33.73 12.84 -23.88
CA PHE A 51 -32.87 13.71 -23.09
C PHE A 51 -32.41 13.06 -21.78
N SER A 52 -33.31 12.28 -21.13
CA SER A 52 -32.99 11.56 -19.89
C SER A 52 -31.88 10.51 -20.08
N ASP A 53 -31.92 9.76 -21.19
CA ASP A 53 -30.92 8.73 -21.48
C ASP A 53 -29.54 9.34 -21.75
N LYS A 54 -29.48 10.48 -22.42
CA LYS A 54 -28.26 11.24 -22.65
C LYS A 54 -27.66 11.73 -21.33
N MET A 55 -28.49 12.21 -20.41
CA MET A 55 -28.05 12.61 -19.06
C MET A 55 -27.48 11.44 -18.28
N ILE A 56 -28.14 10.29 -18.25
CA ILE A 56 -27.66 9.09 -17.55
C ILE A 56 -26.29 8.65 -18.11
N MET A 57 -26.16 8.61 -19.44
CA MET A 57 -24.89 8.26 -20.08
C MET A 57 -23.75 9.25 -19.73
N ALA A 58 -24.05 10.55 -19.71
CA ALA A 58 -23.07 11.57 -19.32
C ALA A 58 -22.62 11.39 -17.86
N ILE A 59 -23.57 11.09 -16.96
CA ILE A 59 -23.28 10.81 -15.55
C ILE A 59 -22.36 9.59 -15.42
N VAL A 60 -22.67 8.50 -16.12
CA VAL A 60 -21.86 7.27 -16.10
C VAL A 60 -20.45 7.52 -16.63
N LEU A 61 -20.29 8.28 -17.72
CA LEU A 61 -18.99 8.63 -18.28
C LEU A 61 -18.12 9.47 -17.33
N ILE A 62 -18.73 10.24 -16.43
CA ILE A 62 -18.00 11.06 -15.45
C ILE A 62 -17.74 10.26 -14.17
N VAL A 63 -18.76 9.61 -13.63
CA VAL A 63 -18.70 8.96 -12.31
C VAL A 63 -17.77 7.75 -12.32
N VAL A 64 -17.77 6.93 -13.37
CA VAL A 64 -16.96 5.72 -13.41
C VAL A 64 -15.44 6.02 -13.44
N PRO A 65 -14.93 6.91 -14.32
CA PRO A 65 -13.52 7.31 -14.27
C PRO A 65 -13.13 7.92 -12.94
N LEU A 66 -14.02 8.71 -12.33
CA LEU A 66 -13.76 9.36 -11.05
C LEU A 66 -13.66 8.35 -9.91
N LEU A 67 -14.52 7.31 -9.89
CA LEU A 67 -14.42 6.20 -8.95
C LEU A 67 -13.14 5.37 -9.15
N LEU A 68 -12.78 5.07 -10.40
CA LEU A 68 -11.55 4.34 -10.71
C LEU A 68 -10.31 5.14 -10.30
N TRP A 69 -10.33 6.45 -10.55
CA TRP A 69 -9.25 7.34 -10.12
C TRP A 69 -9.15 7.40 -8.60
N PHE A 70 -10.27 7.54 -7.89
CA PHE A 70 -10.33 7.56 -6.43
C PHE A 70 -9.83 6.24 -5.83
N MET A 71 -10.20 5.11 -6.40
CA MET A 71 -9.75 3.78 -5.97
C MET A 71 -8.23 3.62 -6.17
N GLY A 72 -7.71 4.05 -7.33
CA GLY A 72 -6.28 4.07 -7.60
C GLY A 72 -5.52 4.99 -6.64
N TYR A 73 -6.03 6.18 -6.41
CA TYR A 73 -5.48 7.15 -5.47
C TYR A 73 -5.44 6.60 -4.04
N TYR A 74 -6.54 5.98 -3.58
CA TYR A 74 -6.62 5.37 -2.25
C TYR A 74 -5.61 4.24 -2.06
N LEU A 75 -5.48 3.35 -3.04
CA LEU A 75 -4.50 2.27 -3.01
C LEU A 75 -3.06 2.81 -3.00
N PHE A 76 -2.81 3.89 -3.71
CA PHE A 76 -1.49 4.49 -3.83
C PHE A 76 -1.06 5.25 -2.56
N LEU A 77 -1.97 6.00 -1.96
CA LEU A 77 -1.71 6.76 -0.71
C LEU A 77 -1.51 5.86 0.50
N ASN A 78 -2.13 4.69 0.51
CA ASN A 78 -2.01 3.72 1.60
C ASN A 78 -0.91 2.68 1.35
N GLY A 79 -0.11 2.88 0.32
CA GLY A 79 1.04 2.02 0.06
C GLY A 79 2.07 2.12 1.18
N VAL A 80 2.52 0.95 1.64
CA VAL A 80 3.54 0.84 2.69
C VAL A 80 4.59 -0.16 2.27
N LYS A 81 5.80 0.02 2.78
CA LYS A 81 6.93 -0.86 2.56
C LYS A 81 7.65 -1.06 3.90
N LEU A 82 7.93 -2.31 4.25
CA LEU A 82 8.83 -2.68 5.34
C LEU A 82 10.09 -3.30 4.75
N GLU A 83 11.24 -2.81 5.17
CA GLU A 83 12.54 -3.39 4.89
C GLU A 83 13.14 -3.90 6.20
N ILE A 84 13.56 -5.15 6.21
CA ILE A 84 14.14 -5.82 7.37
C ILE A 84 15.59 -6.15 7.02
N TYR A 85 16.50 -5.68 7.86
CA TYR A 85 17.94 -5.83 7.69
C TYR A 85 18.49 -6.97 8.56
N GLU A 86 19.72 -7.41 8.29
CA GLU A 86 20.36 -8.49 9.06
C GLU A 86 20.58 -8.16 10.54
N ASN A 87 20.80 -6.87 10.84
CA ASN A 87 20.92 -6.35 12.20
C ASN A 87 19.58 -6.22 12.94
N ASN A 88 18.49 -6.84 12.43
CA ASN A 88 17.14 -6.81 12.97
C ASN A 88 16.47 -5.42 13.01
N VAL A 89 17.03 -4.46 12.32
CA VAL A 89 16.43 -3.15 12.13
C VAL A 89 15.36 -3.25 11.06
N VAL A 90 14.19 -2.72 11.37
CA VAL A 90 13.06 -2.59 10.45
C VAL A 90 12.91 -1.13 10.07
N GLN A 91 12.85 -0.86 8.78
CA GLN A 91 12.56 0.46 8.24
C GLN A 91 11.16 0.46 7.63
N TYR A 92 10.31 1.36 8.11
CA TYR A 92 8.93 1.52 7.66
C TYR A 92 8.82 2.73 6.75
N TYR A 93 8.39 2.48 5.52
CA TYR A 93 8.20 3.51 4.51
C TYR A 93 6.72 3.64 4.16
N THR A 94 6.32 4.85 3.83
CA THR A 94 5.04 5.12 3.16
C THR A 94 5.30 5.66 1.76
N TYR A 95 4.37 5.38 0.84
CA TYR A 95 4.44 5.96 -0.50
C TYR A 95 3.72 7.31 -0.51
N GLY A 96 4.45 8.35 -0.88
CA GLY A 96 3.87 9.67 -1.12
C GLY A 96 3.13 9.76 -2.46
N SER A 97 2.41 10.86 -2.67
CA SER A 97 1.60 11.13 -3.85
C SER A 97 2.32 11.03 -5.21
N ARG A 98 3.65 11.06 -5.22
CA ARG A 98 4.48 10.91 -6.43
C ARG A 98 5.15 9.54 -6.54
N GLY A 99 4.69 8.54 -5.79
CA GLY A 99 5.27 7.20 -5.82
C GLY A 99 6.64 7.07 -5.16
N ARG A 100 7.15 8.10 -4.53
CA ARG A 100 8.40 8.06 -3.77
C ARG A 100 8.14 7.48 -2.39
N SER A 101 8.94 6.50 -2.00
CA SER A 101 8.93 6.00 -0.63
C SER A 101 9.60 6.99 0.32
N VAL A 102 8.90 7.32 1.39
CA VAL A 102 9.41 8.18 2.46
C VAL A 102 9.57 7.33 3.71
N LEU A 103 10.76 7.31 4.26
CA LEU A 103 11.06 6.60 5.51
C LEU A 103 10.39 7.36 6.66
N HIS A 104 9.51 6.68 7.40
CA HIS A 104 8.81 7.26 8.55
C HIS A 104 9.40 6.81 9.88
N PHE A 105 9.62 5.51 10.04
CA PHE A 105 10.08 4.94 11.30
C PHE A 105 11.20 3.94 11.07
N LYS A 106 12.15 3.93 12.02
CA LYS A 106 13.10 2.84 12.22
C LYS A 106 12.85 2.24 13.59
N PHE A 107 12.83 0.93 13.70
CA PHE A 107 12.70 0.21 14.97
C PHE A 107 13.38 -1.16 14.87
N LYS A 108 13.65 -1.78 16.01
CA LYS A 108 14.18 -3.15 16.04
C LYS A 108 13.04 -4.16 16.19
N LEU A 109 13.26 -5.37 15.70
CA LEU A 109 12.30 -6.47 15.91
C LEU A 109 12.04 -6.76 17.39
N GLU A 110 13.04 -6.54 18.24
CA GLU A 110 12.97 -6.67 19.71
C GLU A 110 12.03 -5.67 20.36
N ASP A 111 11.80 -4.51 19.73
CA ASP A 111 10.93 -3.45 20.26
C ASP A 111 9.45 -3.68 19.93
N ILE A 112 9.12 -4.76 19.25
CA ILE A 112 7.73 -5.11 18.94
C ILE A 112 7.07 -5.70 20.19
N GLU A 113 6.08 -5.00 20.74
CA GLU A 113 5.33 -5.49 21.91
C GLU A 113 4.15 -6.37 21.53
N GLN A 114 3.42 -5.99 20.49
CA GLN A 114 2.19 -6.67 20.12
C GLN A 114 1.93 -6.56 18.63
N ILE A 115 1.44 -7.64 18.05
CA ILE A 115 0.92 -7.66 16.68
C ILE A 115 -0.55 -8.06 16.72
N LYS A 116 -1.40 -7.23 16.12
CA LYS A 116 -2.81 -7.54 15.91
C LYS A 116 -3.03 -7.75 14.43
N THR A 117 -3.69 -8.85 14.08
CA THR A 117 -4.05 -9.18 12.70
C THR A 117 -5.55 -9.06 12.51
N LYS A 118 -5.98 -8.53 11.38
CA LYS A 118 -7.38 -8.44 10.96
C LYS A 118 -7.50 -8.83 9.48
N ASN A 119 -8.51 -9.60 9.15
CA ASN A 119 -8.80 -9.91 7.75
C ASN A 119 -9.05 -8.63 6.94
N HIS A 120 -8.48 -8.59 5.76
CA HIS A 120 -8.64 -7.50 4.79
C HIS A 120 -9.11 -8.09 3.45
N PRO A 121 -9.87 -7.37 2.63
CA PRO A 121 -10.25 -7.81 1.29
C PRO A 121 -9.06 -8.30 0.46
N PHE A 122 -9.36 -9.08 -0.60
CA PHE A 122 -8.37 -9.66 -1.52
C PHE A 122 -7.38 -10.65 -0.90
N HIS A 123 -7.83 -11.47 0.04
CA HIS A 123 -7.01 -12.47 0.75
C HIS A 123 -5.78 -11.90 1.47
N CYS A 124 -5.85 -10.63 1.86
CA CYS A 124 -4.83 -9.94 2.61
C CYS A 124 -5.14 -9.95 4.12
N LEU A 125 -4.07 -9.73 4.91
CA LEU A 125 -4.16 -9.47 6.34
C LEU A 125 -3.65 -8.06 6.63
N LYS A 126 -4.43 -7.29 7.37
CA LYS A 126 -3.97 -6.02 7.96
C LYS A 126 -3.31 -6.35 9.28
N MET A 127 -2.03 -6.07 9.38
CA MET A 127 -1.23 -6.21 10.60
C MET A 127 -1.04 -4.83 11.22
N THR A 128 -1.35 -4.71 12.49
CA THR A 128 -1.06 -3.51 13.28
C THR A 128 -0.02 -3.89 14.33
N ILE A 129 1.15 -3.29 14.21
CA ILE A 129 2.33 -3.57 15.02
C ILE A 129 2.46 -2.45 16.04
N LYS A 130 2.47 -2.81 17.33
CA LYS A 130 2.81 -1.87 18.41
C LYS A 130 4.29 -1.94 18.71
N ILE A 131 4.94 -0.79 18.72
CA ILE A 131 6.38 -0.65 18.85
C ILE A 131 6.67 0.24 20.06
N ARG A 132 7.57 -0.20 20.95
CA ARG A 132 7.94 0.54 22.17
C ARG A 132 8.91 1.68 21.88
N ASN A 133 10.00 1.38 21.20
CA ASN A 133 11.07 2.33 20.90
C ASN A 133 11.18 2.48 19.39
N SER A 134 10.77 3.60 18.85
CA SER A 134 10.90 3.89 17.43
C SER A 134 11.66 5.19 17.22
N VAL A 135 12.38 5.28 16.11
CA VAL A 135 12.99 6.52 15.65
C VAL A 135 12.15 7.06 14.51
N PHE A 136 11.54 8.20 14.74
CA PHE A 136 10.84 8.92 13.68
C PHE A 136 11.86 9.56 12.73
N CYS A 137 11.75 9.25 11.45
CA CYS A 137 12.66 9.73 10.40
C CYS A 137 11.93 10.81 9.58
N GLY A 138 11.83 12.03 10.13
CA GLY A 138 11.33 13.20 9.41
C GLY A 138 12.49 14.08 8.92
N LEU A 139 12.28 15.41 8.94
CA LEU A 139 13.35 16.37 8.66
C LEU A 139 14.51 16.26 9.65
N GLN A 140 14.22 15.85 10.89
CA GLN A 140 15.20 15.50 11.91
C GLN A 140 14.82 14.15 12.52
N GLU A 141 15.80 13.27 12.74
CA GLU A 141 15.57 12.01 13.42
C GLU A 141 15.22 12.29 14.89
N LYS A 142 14.04 11.83 15.32
CA LYS A 142 13.56 11.99 16.68
C LYS A 142 13.26 10.64 17.30
N LYS A 143 13.93 10.32 18.38
CA LYS A 143 13.62 9.12 19.17
C LYS A 143 12.29 9.32 19.89
N LEU A 144 11.35 8.40 19.68
CA LEU A 144 10.05 8.41 20.31
C LEU A 144 10.02 7.40 21.44
N ASN A 145 9.82 7.90 22.67
CA ASN A 145 9.75 7.06 23.87
C ASN A 145 8.30 6.67 24.19
N LYS A 146 7.44 6.63 23.19
CA LYS A 146 6.03 6.20 23.34
C LYS A 146 5.69 5.10 22.36
N LEU A 147 4.62 4.37 22.73
CA LEU A 147 4.06 3.32 21.89
C LEU A 147 3.53 3.91 20.58
N GLU A 148 4.11 3.48 19.48
CA GLU A 148 3.65 3.83 18.16
C GLU A 148 2.98 2.62 17.48
N ASN A 149 1.95 2.90 16.69
CA ASN A 149 1.24 1.89 15.93
C ASN A 149 1.58 2.02 14.45
N VAL A 150 2.17 0.98 13.90
CA VAL A 150 2.47 0.88 12.47
C VAL A 150 1.51 -0.14 11.85
N SER A 151 0.85 0.22 10.77
CA SER A 151 -0.07 -0.69 10.07
C SER A 151 0.47 -1.03 8.68
N ILE A 152 0.47 -2.32 8.34
CA ILE A 152 0.79 -2.81 7.02
C ILE A 152 -0.24 -3.84 6.57
N ILE A 153 -0.53 -3.87 5.28
CA ILE A 153 -1.39 -4.89 4.66
C ILE A 153 -0.50 -5.80 3.83
N LEU A 154 -0.57 -7.09 4.10
CA LEU A 154 0.23 -8.10 3.43
C LEU A 154 -0.66 -9.24 2.92
N ASP A 155 -0.22 -9.93 1.86
CA ASP A 155 -0.79 -11.22 1.54
C ASP A 155 -0.49 -12.24 2.64
N ARG A 156 -1.30 -13.32 2.74
CA ARG A 156 -1.15 -14.31 3.80
C ARG A 156 0.25 -14.91 3.86
N LYS A 157 0.83 -15.27 2.73
CA LYS A 157 2.17 -15.89 2.68
C LYS A 157 3.25 -14.98 3.27
N LYS A 158 3.22 -13.69 2.92
CA LYS A 158 4.17 -12.71 3.46
C LYS A 158 3.91 -12.40 4.93
N SER A 159 2.64 -12.38 5.32
CA SER A 159 2.25 -12.24 6.72
C SER A 159 2.78 -13.38 7.57
N ASP A 160 2.61 -14.63 7.12
CA ASP A 160 3.10 -15.82 7.83
C ASP A 160 4.64 -15.83 7.90
N CYS A 161 5.32 -15.47 6.82
CA CYS A 161 6.78 -15.34 6.81
C CYS A 161 7.25 -14.28 7.83
N PHE A 162 6.59 -13.14 7.91
CA PHE A 162 6.92 -12.09 8.86
C PHE A 162 6.65 -12.52 10.31
N MET A 163 5.53 -13.21 10.58
CA MET A 163 5.21 -13.74 11.89
C MET A 163 6.21 -14.79 12.36
N GLN A 164 6.59 -15.74 11.49
CA GLN A 164 7.63 -16.72 11.79
C GLN A 164 8.97 -16.07 12.13
N LEU A 165 9.33 -15.02 11.43
CA LEU A 165 10.56 -14.28 11.69
C LEU A 165 10.53 -13.63 13.08
N ILE A 166 9.41 -13.05 13.49
CA ILE A 166 9.24 -12.44 14.81
C ILE A 166 9.26 -13.50 15.91
N GLU A 167 8.56 -14.63 15.71
CA GLU A 167 8.55 -15.73 16.68
C GLU A 167 9.94 -16.31 16.93
N GLN A 168 10.80 -16.37 15.92
CA GLN A 168 12.19 -16.79 16.08
C GLN A 168 12.99 -15.87 16.99
N PHE A 169 12.64 -14.57 17.02
CA PHE A 169 13.31 -13.59 17.90
C PHE A 169 12.79 -13.62 19.33
N HIS A 170 11.51 -13.86 19.55
CA HIS A 170 10.94 -13.92 20.90
C HIS A 170 11.23 -15.23 21.62
N ARG A 171 11.70 -16.27 20.92
CA ARG A 171 12.10 -17.55 21.52
C ARG A 171 13.58 -17.63 21.96
N LYS A 172 14.38 -16.63 21.63
CA LYS A 172 15.76 -16.49 22.09
C LYS A 172 15.87 -15.56 23.29
#